data_43988111bc6b2298d09959683f50ad6f
#
_entry.id   43988111bc6b2298d09959683f50ad6f
#
_cell.length_a   1.000
_cell.length_b   1.000
_cell.length_c   1.000
_cell.angle_alpha   90.00
_cell.angle_beta   90.00
_cell.angle_gamma   90.00
#
_symmetry.space_group_name_H-M   'P 1'
#
loop_
_entity.id
_entity.type
_entity.pdbx_description
1 polymer ?
#
loop_
_entity_poly.entity_id
_entity_poly.type
_entity_poly.pdbx_seq_one_letter_code
_entity_poly.pdbx_strand_id
1 'polypeptide(L)'
;MDTLNVELGTRSYPILIDAGLIGRPDVFRQHLGAHDVLIVSDTTVAPLYLPALTASLAPRRIVEVILPDGEAHKTLANAARVLDVLIANRFGRDCALIALGGGVVGDLTGFAAACYQRGVALAQVPTTLLAQVDSAVGGKTAVNHPGGKNLIGAFHQPVLVVTDTRTLATLPARELRAGLAEVIKYGLICDAALFGWLEAHLDELLAGAPAALAHVIRRSCEIKAAIVGRDEREVGERALLNLGHTFGHALESATGYKEWLHGEAVGAGLSMAAAMSRECGLLAGDEAARVRRLLERAGLPTRIAAVTPAAVLEHMSVDKKVLGGRLRLVLLRAIGDAFLTADYPAPALARTLAAHCG
;
A
#
# COMPACT_ATOMS: atom_id res chain seq x y z
N MET A 1 5.96 22.61 -1.03
CA MET A 1 5.69 21.48 -0.11
C MET A 1 4.20 21.43 0.16
N ASP A 2 3.56 20.37 -0.26
CA ASP A 2 2.16 20.11 0.03
C ASP A 2 2.05 19.41 1.38
N THR A 3 1.05 19.79 2.17
CA THR A 3 0.76 19.16 3.46
C THR A 3 -0.69 18.70 3.46
N LEU A 4 -0.90 17.42 3.71
CA LEU A 4 -2.21 16.83 3.91
C LEU A 4 -2.29 16.31 5.34
N ASN A 5 -3.47 16.33 5.96
CA ASN A 5 -3.68 15.75 7.28
C ASN A 5 -4.57 14.51 7.20
N VAL A 6 -4.22 13.50 7.95
CA VAL A 6 -5.12 12.39 8.26
C VAL A 6 -5.81 12.74 9.58
N GLU A 7 -7.11 13.02 9.52
CA GLU A 7 -7.89 13.50 10.66
C GLU A 7 -8.37 12.36 11.54
N LEU A 8 -7.74 12.20 12.70
CA LEU A 8 -8.02 11.15 13.70
C LEU A 8 -8.10 11.73 15.13
N GLY A 9 -8.55 12.98 15.26
CA GLY A 9 -8.61 13.68 16.54
C GLY A 9 -7.21 13.90 17.11
N THR A 10 -6.97 13.44 18.33
CA THR A 10 -5.65 13.58 18.99
C THR A 10 -4.52 12.77 18.34
N ARG A 11 -4.85 11.89 17.41
CA ARG A 11 -3.90 11.05 16.65
C ARG A 11 -3.77 11.48 15.20
N SER A 12 -4.28 12.68 14.85
CA SER A 12 -4.10 13.27 13.52
C SER A 12 -2.62 13.49 13.24
N TYR A 13 -2.23 13.30 11.97
CA TYR A 13 -0.83 13.45 11.56
C TYR A 13 -0.71 14.00 10.14
N PRO A 14 0.38 14.75 9.85
CA PRO A 14 0.62 15.28 8.52
C PRO A 14 1.27 14.25 7.59
N ILE A 15 0.92 14.38 6.30
CA ILE A 15 1.62 13.81 5.16
C ILE A 15 2.25 14.97 4.40
N LEU A 16 3.57 15.03 4.36
CA LEU A 16 4.34 16.05 3.64
C LEU A 16 4.76 15.48 2.28
N ILE A 17 4.45 16.19 1.20
CA ILE A 17 4.72 15.76 -0.17
C ILE A 17 5.52 16.83 -0.89
N ASP A 18 6.75 16.54 -1.27
CA ASP A 18 7.59 17.41 -2.09
C ASP A 18 8.84 16.64 -2.57
N ALA A 19 9.68 17.30 -3.36
CA ALA A 19 10.96 16.79 -3.80
C ALA A 19 12.07 17.19 -2.81
N GLY A 20 12.91 16.25 -2.38
CA GLY A 20 14.10 16.50 -1.54
C GLY A 20 13.79 16.67 -0.06
N LEU A 21 12.67 16.15 0.43
CA LEU A 21 12.27 16.27 1.84
C LEU A 21 13.19 15.50 2.80
N ILE A 22 13.74 14.36 2.38
CA ILE A 22 14.60 13.51 3.21
C ILE A 22 15.81 14.28 3.74
N GLY A 23 16.38 15.17 2.94
CA GLY A 23 17.55 15.98 3.34
C GLY A 23 17.22 17.27 4.10
N ARG A 24 15.97 17.51 4.51
CA ARG A 24 15.52 18.76 5.13
C ARG A 24 15.34 18.61 6.65
N PRO A 25 16.25 19.23 7.47
CA PRO A 25 16.18 19.12 8.94
C PRO A 25 14.90 19.71 9.56
N ASP A 26 14.31 20.74 8.96
CA ASP A 26 13.10 21.41 9.41
C ASP A 26 11.88 20.45 9.41
N VAL A 27 11.78 19.58 8.40
CA VAL A 27 10.73 18.57 8.25
C VAL A 27 10.63 17.67 9.50
N PHE A 28 11.76 17.13 9.95
CA PHE A 28 11.77 16.20 11.08
C PHE A 28 11.75 16.93 12.43
N ARG A 29 12.34 18.14 12.50
CA ARG A 29 12.39 18.90 13.75
C ARG A 29 11.02 19.35 14.21
N GLN A 30 10.14 19.72 13.29
CA GLN A 30 8.81 20.23 13.62
C GLN A 30 7.85 19.13 14.08
N HIS A 31 8.03 17.90 13.63
CA HIS A 31 7.05 16.84 13.83
C HIS A 31 7.55 15.68 14.69
N LEU A 32 8.87 15.54 14.86
CA LEU A 32 9.47 14.43 15.61
C LEU A 32 10.12 14.98 16.89
N GLY A 33 9.41 14.88 18.01
CA GLY A 33 9.88 15.37 19.31
C GLY A 33 10.97 14.50 19.97
N ALA A 34 11.19 13.28 19.47
CA ALA A 34 12.13 12.32 20.03
C ALA A 34 13.59 12.77 19.88
N HIS A 35 14.41 12.58 20.94
CA HIS A 35 15.86 12.75 20.88
C HIS A 35 16.55 11.50 20.34
N ASP A 36 16.08 10.33 20.74
CA ASP A 36 16.59 9.02 20.33
C ASP A 36 15.79 8.48 19.16
N VAL A 37 16.44 8.15 18.06
CA VAL A 37 15.81 7.70 16.81
C VAL A 37 16.44 6.38 16.36
N LEU A 38 15.59 5.38 16.10
CA LEU A 38 15.98 4.17 15.39
C LEU A 38 15.49 4.28 13.94
N ILE A 39 16.40 4.21 12.97
CA ILE A 39 16.06 4.13 11.55
C ILE A 39 16.09 2.66 11.14
N VAL A 40 15.00 2.19 10.55
CA VAL A 40 14.92 0.86 9.92
C VAL A 40 14.85 1.07 8.41
N SER A 41 15.74 0.38 7.69
CA SER A 41 15.79 0.40 6.23
C SER A 41 16.16 -0.98 5.70
N ASP A 42 16.26 -1.12 4.39
CA ASP A 42 16.72 -2.35 3.76
C ASP A 42 18.02 -2.15 2.97
N THR A 43 18.60 -3.26 2.52
CA THR A 43 19.89 -3.28 1.80
C THR A 43 19.86 -2.55 0.46
N THR A 44 18.69 -2.35 -0.14
CA THR A 44 18.51 -1.65 -1.43
C THR A 44 18.37 -0.13 -1.22
N VAL A 45 17.57 0.27 -0.21
CA VAL A 45 17.21 1.68 0.02
C VAL A 45 18.26 2.43 0.85
N ALA A 46 18.84 1.76 1.85
CA ALA A 46 19.78 2.39 2.77
C ALA A 46 20.97 3.09 2.05
N PRO A 47 21.67 2.47 1.10
CA PRO A 47 22.80 3.12 0.40
C PRO A 47 22.40 4.39 -0.34
N LEU A 48 21.13 4.51 -0.75
CA LEU A 48 20.65 5.63 -1.55
C LEU A 48 20.23 6.83 -0.69
N TYR A 49 19.59 6.60 0.44
CA TYR A 49 18.89 7.67 1.16
C TYR A 49 19.26 7.81 2.64
N LEU A 50 19.83 6.77 3.27
CA LEU A 50 20.13 6.80 4.70
C LEU A 50 21.11 7.91 5.09
N PRO A 51 22.20 8.19 4.33
CA PRO A 51 23.12 9.28 4.68
C PRO A 51 22.45 10.66 4.72
N ALA A 52 21.54 10.94 3.76
CA ALA A 52 20.82 12.21 3.72
C ALA A 52 19.82 12.33 4.88
N LEU A 53 19.12 11.23 5.19
CA LEU A 53 18.18 11.18 6.32
C LEU A 53 18.92 11.38 7.65
N THR A 54 20.00 10.65 7.88
CA THR A 54 20.80 10.75 9.10
C THR A 54 21.35 12.17 9.30
N ALA A 55 21.86 12.79 8.24
CA ALA A 55 22.31 14.18 8.30
C ALA A 55 21.18 15.16 8.67
N SER A 56 19.96 14.96 8.16
CA SER A 56 18.80 15.82 8.45
C SER A 56 18.27 15.68 9.88
N LEU A 57 18.58 14.59 10.54
CA LEU A 57 18.15 14.32 11.91
C LEU A 57 19.10 14.84 13.00
N ALA A 58 20.29 15.33 12.64
CA ALA A 58 21.25 15.89 13.61
C ALA A 58 20.61 17.02 14.44
N PRO A 59 20.93 17.15 15.74
CA PRO A 59 21.92 16.41 16.55
C PRO A 59 21.34 15.21 17.33
N ARG A 60 20.28 14.53 16.84
CA ARG A 60 19.68 13.38 17.52
C ARG A 60 20.65 12.21 17.63
N ARG A 61 20.48 11.39 18.67
CA ARG A 61 21.13 10.09 18.76
C ARG A 61 20.44 9.12 17.80
N ILE A 62 21.20 8.56 16.86
CA ILE A 62 20.69 7.70 15.80
C ILE A 62 21.32 6.30 15.92
N VAL A 63 20.48 5.28 15.81
CA VAL A 63 20.86 3.90 15.60
C VAL A 63 20.17 3.37 14.36
N GLU A 64 20.80 2.47 13.63
CA GLU A 64 20.33 1.98 12.33
C GLU A 64 20.14 0.46 12.36
N VAL A 65 19.08 -0.03 11.71
CA VAL A 65 18.84 -1.45 11.43
C VAL A 65 18.62 -1.61 9.95
N ILE A 66 19.53 -2.33 9.30
CA ILE A 66 19.39 -2.64 7.87
C ILE A 66 18.93 -4.11 7.75
N LEU A 67 17.77 -4.28 7.15
CA LEU A 67 17.14 -5.57 6.89
C LEU A 67 17.44 -6.03 5.46
N PRO A 68 17.38 -7.33 5.17
CA PRO A 68 17.36 -7.78 3.79
C PRO A 68 16.13 -7.24 3.06
N ASP A 69 16.26 -6.94 1.76
CA ASP A 69 15.17 -6.48 0.91
C ASP A 69 14.22 -7.61 0.54
N GLY A 70 12.96 -7.27 0.37
CA GLY A 70 11.92 -8.14 -0.20
C GLY A 70 10.89 -8.68 0.81
N GLU A 71 9.73 -9.04 0.26
CA GLU A 71 8.54 -9.49 1.01
C GLU A 71 8.81 -10.73 1.89
N ALA A 72 9.72 -11.61 1.48
CA ALA A 72 10.12 -12.79 2.26
C ALA A 72 10.74 -12.44 3.63
N HIS A 73 11.21 -11.21 3.78
CA HIS A 73 11.84 -10.72 5.01
C HIS A 73 10.89 -9.94 5.93
N LYS A 74 9.64 -9.77 5.55
CA LYS A 74 8.58 -9.18 6.38
C LYS A 74 8.09 -10.20 7.43
N THR A 75 8.93 -10.52 8.41
CA THR A 75 8.74 -11.64 9.35
C THR A 75 8.80 -11.18 10.80
N LEU A 76 8.22 -12.00 11.72
CA LEU A 76 8.39 -11.81 13.18
C LEU A 76 9.85 -11.83 13.59
N ALA A 77 10.69 -12.67 12.97
CA ALA A 77 12.11 -12.75 13.28
C ALA A 77 12.83 -11.42 12.99
N ASN A 78 12.53 -10.77 11.86
CA ASN A 78 13.10 -9.45 11.56
C ASN A 78 12.50 -8.33 12.43
N ALA A 79 11.22 -8.42 12.80
CA ALA A 79 10.65 -7.50 13.80
C ALA A 79 11.33 -7.67 15.17
N ALA A 80 11.60 -8.89 15.59
CA ALA A 80 12.36 -9.17 16.82
C ALA A 80 13.78 -8.56 16.77
N ARG A 81 14.49 -8.63 15.63
CA ARG A 81 15.79 -7.96 15.47
C ARG A 81 15.71 -6.46 15.72
N VAL A 82 14.64 -5.79 15.25
CA VAL A 82 14.42 -4.37 15.51
C VAL A 82 14.21 -4.11 17.00
N LEU A 83 13.41 -4.95 17.67
CA LEU A 83 13.17 -4.86 19.12
C LEU A 83 14.44 -5.12 19.92
N ASP A 84 15.26 -6.11 19.54
CA ASP A 84 16.53 -6.42 20.20
C ASP A 84 17.50 -5.23 20.15
N VAL A 85 17.58 -4.53 19.01
CA VAL A 85 18.42 -3.32 18.87
C VAL A 85 17.92 -2.19 19.77
N LEU A 86 16.60 -1.97 19.86
CA LEU A 86 16.01 -0.99 20.79
C LEU A 86 16.38 -1.29 22.24
N ILE A 87 16.26 -2.55 22.66
CA ILE A 87 16.56 -3.00 24.03
C ILE A 87 18.05 -2.87 24.31
N ALA A 88 18.92 -3.39 23.43
CA ALA A 88 20.37 -3.34 23.60
C ALA A 88 20.90 -1.91 23.70
N ASN A 89 20.31 -0.98 22.99
CA ASN A 89 20.67 0.43 23.02
C ASN A 89 19.90 1.25 24.09
N ARG A 90 19.08 0.60 24.92
CA ARG A 90 18.34 1.23 26.03
C ARG A 90 17.46 2.41 25.60
N PHE A 91 16.76 2.26 24.49
CA PHE A 91 15.81 3.26 24.02
C PHE A 91 14.65 3.44 25.03
N GLY A 92 14.34 4.67 25.35
CA GLY A 92 13.21 5.02 26.22
C GLY A 92 11.87 5.00 25.49
N ARG A 93 10.78 5.24 26.24
CA ARG A 93 9.43 5.32 25.67
C ARG A 93 9.22 6.55 24.78
N ASP A 94 10.02 7.55 24.93
CA ASP A 94 10.05 8.81 24.18
C ASP A 94 10.88 8.76 22.91
N CYS A 95 11.37 7.57 22.54
CA CYS A 95 12.07 7.36 21.26
C CYS A 95 11.11 7.37 20.07
N ALA A 96 11.68 7.47 18.87
CA ALA A 96 10.94 7.31 17.63
C ALA A 96 11.61 6.28 16.72
N LEU A 97 10.78 5.54 15.97
CA LEU A 97 11.21 4.72 14.86
C LEU A 97 10.93 5.45 13.55
N ILE A 98 11.88 5.41 12.63
CA ILE A 98 11.71 5.90 11.25
C ILE A 98 11.82 4.71 10.30
N ALA A 99 10.77 4.48 9.53
CA ALA A 99 10.77 3.51 8.45
C ALA A 99 11.21 4.17 7.15
N LEU A 100 12.41 3.88 6.67
CA LEU A 100 12.95 4.37 5.39
C LEU A 100 12.92 3.24 4.37
N GLY A 101 11.90 3.17 3.52
CA GLY A 101 11.79 2.08 2.55
C GLY A 101 10.41 1.93 1.93
N GLY A 102 10.19 0.80 1.27
CA GLY A 102 8.89 0.40 0.73
C GLY A 102 7.91 -0.09 1.81
N GLY A 103 6.78 -0.66 1.38
CA GLY A 103 5.73 -1.15 2.28
C GLY A 103 6.20 -2.22 3.27
N VAL A 104 7.15 -3.06 2.88
CA VAL A 104 7.74 -4.10 3.76
C VAL A 104 8.39 -3.46 4.99
N VAL A 105 9.26 -2.48 4.75
CA VAL A 105 9.96 -1.75 5.83
C VAL A 105 8.97 -0.97 6.67
N GLY A 106 8.01 -0.28 6.01
CA GLY A 106 6.98 0.50 6.68
C GLY A 106 6.13 -0.31 7.65
N ASP A 107 5.60 -1.44 7.18
CA ASP A 107 4.75 -2.31 7.97
C ASP A 107 5.49 -2.99 9.13
N LEU A 108 6.67 -3.52 8.86
CA LEU A 108 7.50 -4.20 9.88
C LEU A 108 7.94 -3.23 10.97
N THR A 109 8.43 -2.05 10.59
CA THR A 109 8.86 -1.01 11.53
C THR A 109 7.68 -0.50 12.36
N GLY A 110 6.53 -0.29 11.71
CA GLY A 110 5.31 0.13 12.39
C GLY A 110 4.81 -0.91 13.40
N PHE A 111 4.89 -2.20 13.06
CA PHE A 111 4.57 -3.28 13.99
C PHE A 111 5.54 -3.33 15.18
N ALA A 112 6.84 -3.18 14.94
CA ALA A 112 7.82 -3.09 16.02
C ALA A 112 7.57 -1.87 16.91
N ALA A 113 7.25 -0.70 16.33
CA ALA A 113 6.91 0.50 17.08
C ALA A 113 5.65 0.32 17.94
N ALA A 114 4.63 -0.36 17.41
CA ALA A 114 3.40 -0.69 18.16
C ALA A 114 3.67 -1.60 19.36
N CYS A 115 4.60 -2.54 19.23
CA CYS A 115 4.94 -3.52 20.28
C CYS A 115 5.90 -2.97 21.34
N TYR A 116 6.89 -2.15 20.92
CA TYR A 116 7.91 -1.64 21.83
C TYR A 116 7.30 -0.69 22.87
N GLN A 117 7.57 -0.95 24.16
CA GLN A 117 7.05 -0.14 25.27
C GLN A 117 5.52 0.11 25.23
N ARG A 118 4.75 -0.74 24.54
CA ARG A 118 3.30 -0.63 24.27
C ARG A 118 2.93 0.53 23.34
N GLY A 119 3.84 0.94 22.49
CA GLY A 119 3.69 1.97 21.49
C GLY A 119 4.67 3.13 21.66
N VAL A 120 5.47 3.38 20.63
CA VAL A 120 6.39 4.53 20.52
C VAL A 120 6.12 5.27 19.22
N ALA A 121 6.64 6.48 19.08
CA ALA A 121 6.43 7.30 17.89
C ALA A 121 6.98 6.59 16.64
N LEU A 122 6.23 6.69 15.53
CA LEU A 122 6.59 6.17 14.21
C LEU A 122 6.56 7.30 13.19
N ALA A 123 7.61 7.44 12.38
CA ALA A 123 7.58 8.23 11.16
C ALA A 123 7.77 7.32 9.95
N GLN A 124 7.02 7.58 8.89
CA GLN A 124 7.12 6.85 7.61
C GLN A 124 7.86 7.71 6.59
N VAL A 125 8.86 7.15 5.93
CA VAL A 125 9.57 7.76 4.81
C VAL A 125 9.50 6.78 3.62
N PRO A 126 8.31 6.71 2.95
CA PRO A 126 8.07 5.76 1.88
C PRO A 126 8.89 6.08 0.63
N THR A 127 9.55 5.07 0.06
CA THR A 127 10.44 5.22 -1.10
C THR A 127 9.93 4.56 -2.38
N THR A 128 8.83 3.81 -2.32
CA THR A 128 8.15 3.24 -3.49
C THR A 128 6.85 3.98 -3.75
N LEU A 129 6.38 4.02 -5.02
CA LEU A 129 5.09 4.64 -5.34
C LEU A 129 3.94 3.98 -4.56
N LEU A 130 3.91 2.64 -4.50
CA LEU A 130 2.91 1.90 -3.74
C LEU A 130 2.87 2.35 -2.27
N ALA A 131 4.03 2.51 -1.64
CA ALA A 131 4.07 2.95 -0.26
C ALA A 131 3.66 4.42 -0.09
N GLN A 132 4.03 5.29 -1.02
CA GLN A 132 3.67 6.71 -1.00
C GLN A 132 2.17 6.94 -1.15
N VAL A 133 1.50 6.16 -2.01
CA VAL A 133 0.06 6.34 -2.29
C VAL A 133 -0.84 5.47 -1.40
N ASP A 134 -0.29 4.41 -0.78
CA ASP A 134 -1.12 3.45 -0.04
C ASP A 134 -0.51 3.03 1.30
N SER A 135 0.48 2.15 1.38
CA SER A 135 0.82 1.45 2.62
C SER A 135 1.28 2.36 3.77
N ALA A 136 1.91 3.50 3.52
CA ALA A 136 2.35 4.44 4.56
C ALA A 136 1.20 5.21 5.23
N VAL A 137 -0.03 5.14 4.71
CA VAL A 137 -1.19 5.90 5.19
C VAL A 137 -2.21 4.99 5.84
N GLY A 138 -2.71 5.36 7.04
CA GLY A 138 -3.82 4.67 7.69
C GLY A 138 -3.44 3.59 8.69
N GLY A 139 -2.16 3.54 9.10
CA GLY A 139 -1.68 2.87 10.31
C GLY A 139 -1.83 1.34 10.36
N LYS A 140 -2.13 0.66 9.25
CA LYS A 140 -2.05 -0.79 9.18
C LYS A 140 -0.58 -1.20 9.18
N THR A 141 -0.15 -1.92 10.21
CA THR A 141 1.21 -2.43 10.34
C THR A 141 1.17 -3.92 10.57
N ALA A 142 2.07 -4.68 9.95
CA ALA A 142 1.99 -6.13 10.02
C ALA A 142 3.31 -6.81 9.68
N VAL A 143 3.38 -8.09 10.03
CA VAL A 143 4.37 -9.05 9.55
C VAL A 143 3.68 -10.30 9.03
N ASN A 144 4.37 -11.03 8.18
CA ASN A 144 3.88 -12.27 7.58
C ASN A 144 4.09 -13.46 8.51
N HIS A 145 3.22 -14.45 8.37
CA HIS A 145 3.31 -15.76 8.99
C HIS A 145 3.27 -16.84 7.88
N PRO A 146 3.88 -18.02 8.07
CA PRO A 146 3.77 -19.11 7.08
C PRO A 146 2.33 -19.46 6.68
N GLY A 147 1.35 -19.18 7.55
CA GLY A 147 -0.07 -19.39 7.28
C GLY A 147 -0.75 -18.27 6.45
N GLY A 148 -0.06 -17.18 6.14
CA GLY A 148 -0.61 -16.08 5.33
C GLY A 148 0.06 -14.73 5.56
N LYS A 149 -0.14 -13.82 4.61
CA LYS A 149 0.36 -12.44 4.67
C LYS A 149 -0.41 -11.60 5.68
N ASN A 150 0.30 -10.71 6.37
CA ASN A 150 -0.25 -9.65 7.23
C ASN A 150 -1.21 -10.14 8.35
N LEU A 151 -1.13 -11.43 8.75
CA LEU A 151 -2.01 -11.99 9.77
C LEU A 151 -1.67 -11.52 11.19
N ILE A 152 -0.44 -11.07 11.40
CA ILE A 152 0.05 -10.57 12.70
C ILE A 152 0.34 -9.09 12.55
N GLY A 153 -0.42 -8.24 13.24
CA GLY A 153 -0.28 -6.80 13.06
C GLY A 153 -1.02 -5.98 14.11
N ALA A 154 -0.89 -4.67 13.97
CA ALA A 154 -1.54 -3.69 14.81
C ALA A 154 -1.96 -2.46 14.00
N PHE A 155 -3.00 -1.77 14.44
CA PHE A 155 -3.26 -0.40 14.00
C PHE A 155 -2.39 0.55 14.81
N HIS A 156 -1.37 1.13 14.18
CA HIS A 156 -0.43 2.07 14.79
C HIS A 156 -0.18 3.24 13.84
N GLN A 157 -0.83 4.38 14.13
CA GLN A 157 -0.73 5.56 13.27
C GLN A 157 0.65 6.20 13.40
N PRO A 158 1.27 6.63 12.28
CA PRO A 158 2.49 7.42 12.34
C PRO A 158 2.21 8.82 12.90
N VAL A 159 3.22 9.47 13.43
CA VAL A 159 3.18 10.89 13.80
C VAL A 159 3.52 11.79 12.62
N LEU A 160 4.12 11.22 11.56
CA LEU A 160 4.57 11.93 10.36
C LEU A 160 4.74 10.95 9.20
N VAL A 161 4.32 11.37 8.00
CA VAL A 161 4.68 10.71 6.74
C VAL A 161 5.43 11.70 5.86
N VAL A 162 6.64 11.36 5.41
CA VAL A 162 7.49 12.19 4.56
C VAL A 162 7.60 11.54 3.18
N THR A 163 6.83 12.02 2.25
CA THR A 163 6.78 11.53 0.87
C THR A 163 7.69 12.36 -0.02
N ASP A 164 8.94 11.92 -0.15
CA ASP A 164 9.91 12.54 -1.03
C ASP A 164 9.79 11.96 -2.44
N THR A 165 9.27 12.76 -3.37
CA THR A 165 9.03 12.30 -4.76
C THR A 165 10.31 11.98 -5.52
N ARG A 166 11.49 12.47 -5.08
CA ARG A 166 12.78 12.12 -5.70
C ARG A 166 13.15 10.66 -5.55
N THR A 167 12.61 9.97 -4.53
CA THR A 167 12.89 8.54 -4.35
C THR A 167 12.41 7.68 -5.52
N LEU A 168 11.41 8.16 -6.26
CA LEU A 168 10.86 7.47 -7.42
C LEU A 168 11.80 7.48 -8.64
N ALA A 169 12.79 8.38 -8.68
CA ALA A 169 13.77 8.41 -9.77
C ALA A 169 14.71 7.19 -9.76
N THR A 170 14.88 6.53 -8.62
CA THR A 170 15.68 5.29 -8.49
C THR A 170 14.84 4.04 -8.43
N LEU A 171 13.50 4.19 -8.45
CA LEU A 171 12.58 3.06 -8.36
C LEU A 171 12.57 2.29 -9.69
N PRO A 172 12.74 0.95 -9.68
CA PRO A 172 12.62 0.14 -10.88
C PRO A 172 11.26 0.31 -11.55
N ALA A 173 11.23 0.30 -12.89
CA ALA A 173 10.00 0.52 -13.66
C ALA A 173 8.88 -0.50 -13.32
N ARG A 174 9.23 -1.74 -12.96
CA ARG A 174 8.27 -2.76 -12.54
C ARG A 174 7.57 -2.36 -11.23
N GLU A 175 8.32 -1.83 -10.25
CA GLU A 175 7.81 -1.35 -8.98
C GLU A 175 6.96 -0.08 -9.15
N LEU A 176 7.35 0.82 -10.05
CA LEU A 176 6.56 2.01 -10.39
C LEU A 176 5.20 1.59 -10.94
N ARG A 177 5.17 0.64 -11.90
CA ARG A 177 3.93 0.10 -12.47
C ARG A 177 3.06 -0.59 -11.41
N ALA A 178 3.67 -1.37 -10.52
CA ALA A 178 2.96 -1.97 -9.40
C ALA A 178 2.26 -0.92 -8.53
N GLY A 179 2.93 0.21 -8.23
CA GLY A 179 2.30 1.32 -7.51
C GLY A 179 1.15 1.98 -8.26
N LEU A 180 1.20 2.04 -9.60
CA LEU A 180 0.11 2.58 -10.42
C LEU A 180 -1.19 1.76 -10.29
N ALA A 181 -1.13 0.47 -9.97
CA ALA A 181 -2.35 -0.31 -9.71
C ALA A 181 -3.18 0.29 -8.57
N GLU A 182 -2.52 0.73 -7.48
CA GLU A 182 -3.19 1.37 -6.36
C GLU A 182 -3.73 2.77 -6.72
N VAL A 183 -3.01 3.52 -7.55
CA VAL A 183 -3.51 4.81 -8.06
C VAL A 183 -4.77 4.61 -8.91
N ILE A 184 -4.77 3.64 -9.83
CA ILE A 184 -5.92 3.30 -10.67
C ILE A 184 -7.09 2.85 -9.79
N LYS A 185 -6.85 2.08 -8.75
CA LYS A 185 -7.85 1.64 -7.78
C LYS A 185 -8.62 2.83 -7.18
N TYR A 186 -7.96 3.91 -6.79
CA TYR A 186 -8.64 5.09 -6.25
C TYR A 186 -9.57 5.75 -7.27
N GLY A 187 -9.14 5.85 -8.53
CA GLY A 187 -9.98 6.32 -9.62
C GLY A 187 -11.23 5.48 -9.81
N LEU A 188 -11.10 4.16 -9.67
CA LEU A 188 -12.22 3.22 -9.78
C LEU A 188 -13.18 3.26 -8.59
N ILE A 189 -12.66 3.46 -7.37
CA ILE A 189 -13.48 3.42 -6.15
C ILE A 189 -14.39 4.62 -6.05
N CYS A 190 -13.86 5.84 -6.22
CA CYS A 190 -14.59 7.06 -5.85
C CYS A 190 -14.18 8.32 -6.61
N ASP A 191 -13.33 8.22 -7.66
CA ASP A 191 -12.84 9.41 -8.37
C ASP A 191 -12.73 9.19 -9.90
N ALA A 192 -13.87 9.28 -10.59
CA ALA A 192 -13.91 9.15 -12.05
C ALA A 192 -13.06 10.21 -12.77
N ALA A 193 -12.86 11.39 -12.15
CA ALA A 193 -12.03 12.45 -12.73
C ALA A 193 -10.55 12.04 -12.69
N LEU A 194 -10.07 11.47 -11.59
CA LEU A 194 -8.73 10.87 -11.51
C LEU A 194 -8.57 9.76 -12.56
N PHE A 195 -9.56 8.88 -12.72
CA PHE A 195 -9.49 7.82 -13.73
C PHE A 195 -9.33 8.40 -15.15
N GLY A 196 -10.14 9.39 -15.52
CA GLY A 196 -10.03 10.07 -16.83
C GLY A 196 -8.69 10.79 -17.00
N TRP A 197 -8.17 11.39 -15.92
CA TRP A 197 -6.84 12.01 -15.92
C TRP A 197 -5.74 10.98 -16.17
N LEU A 198 -5.82 9.81 -15.54
CA LEU A 198 -4.87 8.71 -15.75
C LEU A 198 -4.88 8.21 -17.19
N GLU A 199 -6.05 8.11 -17.85
CA GLU A 199 -6.13 7.73 -19.27
C GLU A 199 -5.35 8.71 -20.17
N ALA A 200 -5.38 10.01 -19.84
CA ALA A 200 -4.73 11.06 -20.62
C ALA A 200 -3.22 11.21 -20.33
N HIS A 201 -2.77 10.98 -19.09
CA HIS A 201 -1.41 11.31 -18.65
C HIS A 201 -0.56 10.09 -18.27
N LEU A 202 -1.01 8.88 -18.63
CA LEU A 202 -0.31 7.65 -18.25
C LEU A 202 1.13 7.60 -18.75
N ASP A 203 1.38 8.09 -19.96
CA ASP A 203 2.72 8.05 -20.56
C ASP A 203 3.70 8.97 -19.80
N GLU A 204 3.22 10.09 -19.28
CA GLU A 204 3.99 10.98 -18.40
C GLU A 204 4.35 10.28 -17.07
N LEU A 205 3.40 9.54 -16.48
CA LEU A 205 3.62 8.78 -15.27
C LEU A 205 4.65 7.67 -15.48
N LEU A 206 4.54 6.93 -16.59
CA LEU A 206 5.49 5.87 -16.93
C LEU A 206 6.89 6.41 -17.25
N ALA A 207 6.97 7.64 -17.75
CA ALA A 207 8.24 8.35 -17.95
C ALA A 207 8.81 8.94 -16.64
N GLY A 208 8.09 8.84 -15.52
CA GLY A 208 8.53 9.36 -14.23
C GLY A 208 8.45 10.89 -14.13
N ALA A 209 7.56 11.55 -14.90
CA ALA A 209 7.43 13.01 -14.90
C ALA A 209 7.08 13.53 -13.49
N PRO A 210 7.90 14.40 -12.87
CA PRO A 210 7.74 14.78 -11.47
C PRO A 210 6.38 15.40 -11.15
N ALA A 211 5.84 16.24 -12.04
CA ALA A 211 4.55 16.88 -11.84
C ALA A 211 3.38 15.88 -11.87
N ALA A 212 3.44 14.91 -12.81
CA ALA A 212 2.42 13.87 -12.91
C ALA A 212 2.46 12.93 -11.69
N LEU A 213 3.67 12.54 -11.23
CA LEU A 213 3.83 11.73 -10.02
C LEU A 213 3.33 12.48 -8.77
N ALA A 214 3.71 13.75 -8.59
CA ALA A 214 3.23 14.55 -7.46
C ALA A 214 1.69 14.67 -7.45
N HIS A 215 1.06 14.84 -8.62
CA HIS A 215 -0.39 14.91 -8.75
C HIS A 215 -1.07 13.64 -8.27
N VAL A 216 -0.65 12.47 -8.75
CA VAL A 216 -1.29 11.20 -8.37
C VAL A 216 -1.01 10.80 -6.93
N ILE A 217 0.18 11.09 -6.40
CA ILE A 217 0.54 10.86 -5.00
C ILE A 217 -0.38 11.70 -4.11
N ARG A 218 -0.45 13.00 -4.36
CA ARG A 218 -1.31 13.91 -3.60
C ARG A 218 -2.76 13.44 -3.63
N ARG A 219 -3.32 13.19 -4.83
CA ARG A 219 -4.72 12.81 -4.96
C ARG A 219 -5.04 11.48 -4.28
N SER A 220 -4.17 10.49 -4.41
CA SER A 220 -4.31 9.20 -3.73
C SER A 220 -4.28 9.35 -2.20
N CYS A 221 -3.34 10.14 -1.68
CA CYS A 221 -3.26 10.44 -0.24
C CYS A 221 -4.51 11.19 0.27
N GLU A 222 -5.05 12.17 -0.49
CA GLU A 222 -6.29 12.87 -0.15
C GLU A 222 -7.46 11.90 -0.02
N ILE A 223 -7.65 11.02 -1.01
CA ILE A 223 -8.72 10.03 -1.01
C ILE A 223 -8.55 9.07 0.17
N LYS A 224 -7.35 8.52 0.35
CA LYS A 224 -7.10 7.57 1.44
C LYS A 224 -7.25 8.20 2.82
N ALA A 225 -6.70 9.39 3.03
CA ALA A 225 -6.83 10.13 4.28
C ALA A 225 -8.29 10.38 4.65
N ALA A 226 -9.11 10.78 3.67
CA ALA A 226 -10.55 10.99 3.88
C ALA A 226 -11.28 9.70 4.26
N ILE A 227 -10.99 8.56 3.61
CA ILE A 227 -11.59 7.25 3.94
C ILE A 227 -11.13 6.78 5.32
N VAL A 228 -9.83 6.87 5.62
CA VAL A 228 -9.26 6.49 6.93
C VAL A 228 -9.83 7.34 8.06
N GLY A 229 -9.99 8.65 7.84
CA GLY A 229 -10.58 9.56 8.82
C GLY A 229 -12.03 9.20 9.19
N ARG A 230 -12.79 8.62 8.25
CA ARG A 230 -14.17 8.16 8.49
C ARG A 230 -14.25 6.72 9.02
N ASP A 231 -13.30 5.88 8.67
CA ASP A 231 -13.29 4.46 9.05
C ASP A 231 -11.85 3.96 9.28
N GLU A 232 -11.29 4.31 10.43
CA GLU A 232 -9.91 3.94 10.77
C GLU A 232 -9.67 2.41 10.79
N ARG A 233 -10.66 1.64 11.31
CA ARG A 233 -10.50 0.21 11.60
C ARG A 233 -11.10 -0.74 10.56
N GLU A 234 -11.53 -0.19 9.41
CA GLU A 234 -12.07 -1.00 8.30
C GLU A 234 -13.30 -1.84 8.67
N VAL A 235 -14.22 -1.23 9.37
CA VAL A 235 -15.51 -1.87 9.71
C VAL A 235 -16.62 -1.52 8.71
N GLY A 236 -16.41 -0.55 7.82
CA GLY A 236 -17.37 -0.01 6.86
C GLY A 236 -16.77 0.40 5.53
N GLU A 237 -16.74 1.71 5.24
CA GLU A 237 -16.35 2.29 3.94
C GLU A 237 -14.91 1.94 3.52
N ARG A 238 -13.99 1.81 4.46
CA ARG A 238 -12.60 1.47 4.17
C ARG A 238 -12.45 0.11 3.47
N ALA A 239 -13.44 -0.78 3.60
CA ALA A 239 -13.47 -2.05 2.87
C ALA A 239 -13.48 -1.86 1.34
N LEU A 240 -13.92 -0.69 0.82
CA LEU A 240 -13.87 -0.37 -0.61
C LEU A 240 -12.44 -0.32 -1.15
N LEU A 241 -11.44 0.00 -0.29
CA LEU A 241 -10.02 -0.04 -0.65
C LEU A 241 -9.55 -1.45 -1.06
N ASN A 242 -10.34 -2.47 -0.78
CA ASN A 242 -10.06 -3.84 -1.22
C ASN A 242 -10.61 -4.17 -2.63
N LEU A 243 -11.00 -3.18 -3.45
CA LEU A 243 -11.32 -3.42 -4.85
C LEU A 243 -10.14 -4.13 -5.54
N GLY A 244 -10.41 -5.26 -6.19
CA GLY A 244 -9.38 -6.10 -6.81
C GLY A 244 -8.62 -7.02 -5.84
N HIS A 245 -8.55 -6.70 -4.55
CA HIS A 245 -7.71 -7.43 -3.59
C HIS A 245 -8.17 -8.86 -3.32
N THR A 246 -9.47 -9.13 -3.28
CA THR A 246 -9.97 -10.49 -3.07
C THR A 246 -9.46 -11.45 -4.16
N PHE A 247 -9.45 -11.01 -5.42
CA PHE A 247 -8.85 -11.74 -6.52
C PHE A 247 -7.32 -11.72 -6.44
N GLY A 248 -6.71 -10.55 -6.22
CA GLY A 248 -5.27 -10.37 -6.13
C GLY A 248 -4.61 -11.23 -5.07
N HIS A 249 -5.13 -11.24 -3.84
CA HIS A 249 -4.61 -12.07 -2.74
C HIS A 249 -4.74 -13.57 -3.04
N ALA A 250 -5.84 -13.99 -3.68
CA ALA A 250 -5.99 -15.37 -4.10
C ALA A 250 -4.92 -15.77 -5.13
N LEU A 251 -4.56 -14.85 -6.04
CA LEU A 251 -3.48 -15.06 -7.01
C LEU A 251 -2.11 -15.13 -6.34
N GLU A 252 -1.79 -14.19 -5.46
CA GLU A 252 -0.54 -14.21 -4.69
C GLU A 252 -0.40 -15.52 -3.90
N SER A 253 -1.48 -15.96 -3.25
CA SER A 253 -1.50 -17.18 -2.48
C SER A 253 -1.33 -18.43 -3.36
N ALA A 254 -2.04 -18.51 -4.48
CA ALA A 254 -1.97 -19.63 -5.42
C ALA A 254 -0.59 -19.78 -6.08
N THR A 255 0.18 -18.69 -6.21
CA THR A 255 1.55 -18.67 -6.74
C THR A 255 2.64 -18.69 -5.66
N GLY A 256 2.26 -18.90 -4.40
CA GLY A 256 3.19 -18.98 -3.27
C GLY A 256 3.93 -17.69 -2.97
N TYR A 257 3.39 -16.52 -3.33
CA TYR A 257 3.93 -15.18 -3.07
C TYR A 257 5.32 -14.88 -3.67
N LYS A 258 5.74 -15.59 -4.72
CA LYS A 258 7.12 -15.50 -5.25
C LYS A 258 7.22 -14.83 -6.62
N GLU A 259 6.18 -14.88 -7.42
CA GLU A 259 6.23 -14.49 -8.83
C GLU A 259 5.72 -13.06 -9.07
N TRP A 260 4.77 -12.62 -8.27
CA TRP A 260 4.01 -11.40 -8.48
C TRP A 260 4.38 -10.34 -7.45
N LEU A 261 4.59 -9.11 -7.91
CA LEU A 261 4.49 -7.95 -7.03
C LEU A 261 3.03 -7.75 -6.62
N HIS A 262 2.81 -7.23 -5.41
CA HIS A 262 1.47 -6.98 -4.90
C HIS A 262 0.61 -6.18 -5.89
N GLY A 263 1.13 -5.06 -6.43
CA GLY A 263 0.39 -4.24 -7.38
C GLY A 263 0.10 -4.93 -8.72
N GLU A 264 0.92 -5.89 -9.15
CA GLU A 264 0.64 -6.71 -10.32
C GLU A 264 -0.58 -7.62 -10.07
N ALA A 265 -0.62 -8.26 -8.90
CA ALA A 265 -1.76 -9.10 -8.49
C ALA A 265 -3.03 -8.26 -8.32
N VAL A 266 -2.91 -7.06 -7.72
CA VAL A 266 -4.01 -6.10 -7.61
C VAL A 266 -4.49 -5.64 -8.99
N GLY A 267 -3.58 -5.34 -9.94
CA GLY A 267 -3.93 -4.97 -11.32
C GLY A 267 -4.77 -6.03 -12.02
N ALA A 268 -4.33 -7.30 -11.95
CA ALA A 268 -5.12 -8.42 -12.44
C ALA A 268 -6.48 -8.53 -11.72
N GLY A 269 -6.49 -8.36 -10.40
CA GLY A 269 -7.71 -8.36 -9.60
C GLY A 269 -8.67 -7.22 -9.95
N LEU A 270 -8.17 -6.01 -10.27
CA LEU A 270 -8.99 -4.91 -10.76
C LEU A 270 -9.65 -5.22 -12.10
N SER A 271 -8.90 -5.85 -13.02
CA SER A 271 -9.46 -6.33 -14.30
C SER A 271 -10.58 -7.36 -14.06
N MET A 272 -10.37 -8.30 -13.12
CA MET A 272 -11.37 -9.31 -12.76
C MET A 272 -12.59 -8.68 -12.08
N ALA A 273 -12.41 -7.70 -11.19
CA ALA A 273 -13.52 -7.00 -10.52
C ALA A 273 -14.38 -6.22 -11.53
N ALA A 274 -13.76 -5.54 -12.52
CA ALA A 274 -14.48 -4.86 -13.58
C ALA A 274 -15.24 -5.85 -14.50
N ALA A 275 -14.62 -6.97 -14.87
CA ALA A 275 -15.25 -8.03 -15.65
C ALA A 275 -16.42 -8.66 -14.87
N MET A 276 -16.25 -8.94 -13.58
CA MET A 276 -17.31 -9.46 -12.69
C MET A 276 -18.49 -8.50 -12.60
N SER A 277 -18.20 -7.19 -12.46
CA SER A 277 -19.23 -6.14 -12.42
C SER A 277 -20.05 -6.11 -13.72
N ARG A 278 -19.39 -6.27 -14.87
CA ARG A 278 -20.07 -6.39 -16.17
C ARG A 278 -20.90 -7.67 -16.27
N GLU A 279 -20.37 -8.83 -15.84
CA GLU A 279 -21.10 -10.10 -15.85
C GLU A 279 -22.34 -10.09 -14.94
N CYS A 280 -22.36 -9.24 -13.92
CA CYS A 280 -23.49 -8.97 -13.06
C CYS A 280 -24.47 -7.93 -13.65
N GLY A 281 -24.18 -7.32 -14.81
CA GLY A 281 -24.98 -6.25 -15.39
C GLY A 281 -24.91 -4.93 -14.64
N LEU A 282 -23.88 -4.73 -13.80
CA LEU A 282 -23.68 -3.52 -12.99
C LEU A 282 -22.87 -2.46 -13.72
N LEU A 283 -21.81 -2.86 -14.42
CA LEU A 283 -20.90 -1.97 -15.14
C LEU A 283 -21.12 -2.08 -16.64
N ALA A 284 -21.17 -0.95 -17.32
CA ALA A 284 -21.28 -0.92 -18.78
C ALA A 284 -20.07 -1.57 -19.47
N GLY A 285 -20.28 -2.20 -20.61
CA GLY A 285 -19.24 -2.96 -21.32
C GLY A 285 -18.08 -2.09 -21.82
N ASP A 286 -18.35 -0.87 -22.22
CA ASP A 286 -17.36 0.12 -22.64
C ASP A 286 -16.53 0.63 -21.45
N GLU A 287 -17.11 0.81 -20.26
CA GLU A 287 -16.39 1.14 -19.04
C GLU A 287 -15.46 0.01 -18.62
N ALA A 288 -15.94 -1.25 -18.62
CA ALA A 288 -15.10 -2.43 -18.31
C ALA A 288 -13.92 -2.53 -19.30
N ALA A 289 -14.15 -2.22 -20.58
CA ALA A 289 -13.10 -2.18 -21.59
C ALA A 289 -12.10 -1.02 -21.35
N ARG A 290 -12.55 0.13 -20.87
CA ARG A 290 -11.67 1.26 -20.49
C ARG A 290 -10.76 0.86 -19.33
N VAL A 291 -11.30 0.25 -18.28
CA VAL A 291 -10.53 -0.24 -17.14
C VAL A 291 -9.43 -1.18 -17.61
N ARG A 292 -9.78 -2.18 -18.41
CA ARG A 292 -8.80 -3.14 -18.92
C ARG A 292 -7.72 -2.45 -19.75
N ARG A 293 -8.08 -1.56 -20.69
CA ARG A 293 -7.10 -0.83 -21.53
C ARG A 293 -6.15 0.01 -20.70
N LEU A 294 -6.62 0.68 -19.65
CA LEU A 294 -5.75 1.48 -18.79
C LEU A 294 -4.74 0.61 -18.05
N LEU A 295 -5.17 -0.55 -17.51
CA LEU A 295 -4.30 -1.52 -16.84
C LEU A 295 -3.24 -2.09 -17.81
N GLU A 296 -3.66 -2.48 -19.03
CA GLU A 296 -2.76 -3.00 -20.08
C GLU A 296 -1.73 -1.93 -20.51
N ARG A 297 -2.17 -0.68 -20.72
CA ARG A 297 -1.26 0.44 -21.03
C ARG A 297 -0.29 0.74 -19.89
N ALA A 298 -0.71 0.58 -18.63
CA ALA A 298 0.17 0.70 -17.47
C ALA A 298 1.18 -0.45 -17.36
N GLY A 299 1.08 -1.46 -18.22
CA GLY A 299 1.93 -2.65 -18.19
C GLY A 299 1.60 -3.58 -17.03
N LEU A 300 0.36 -3.52 -16.53
CA LEU A 300 -0.14 -4.39 -15.48
C LEU A 300 -0.80 -5.64 -16.10
N PRO A 301 -0.66 -6.80 -15.46
CA PRO A 301 -1.33 -8.01 -15.90
C PRO A 301 -2.85 -7.85 -15.82
N THR A 302 -3.56 -8.33 -16.85
CA THR A 302 -5.03 -8.39 -16.89
C THR A 302 -5.54 -9.80 -17.04
N ARG A 303 -4.66 -10.77 -17.29
CA ARG A 303 -4.92 -12.22 -17.39
C ARG A 303 -3.80 -13.00 -16.71
N ILE A 304 -4.10 -14.23 -16.31
CA ILE A 304 -3.20 -15.06 -15.51
C ILE A 304 -3.17 -16.46 -16.11
N ALA A 305 -2.12 -16.75 -16.88
CA ALA A 305 -1.96 -18.04 -17.55
C ALA A 305 -1.50 -19.19 -16.62
N ALA A 306 -0.98 -18.87 -15.42
CA ALA A 306 -0.31 -19.85 -14.56
C ALA A 306 -1.19 -20.43 -13.44
N VAL A 307 -2.44 -19.97 -13.29
CA VAL A 307 -3.32 -20.37 -12.17
C VAL A 307 -4.69 -20.80 -12.70
N THR A 308 -5.17 -21.96 -12.25
CA THR A 308 -6.50 -22.46 -12.66
C THR A 308 -7.62 -21.72 -11.94
N PRO A 309 -8.83 -21.58 -12.56
CA PRO A 309 -10.02 -21.02 -11.90
C PRO A 309 -10.34 -21.69 -10.56
N ALA A 310 -10.15 -23.02 -10.47
CA ALA A 310 -10.42 -23.78 -9.24
C ALA A 310 -9.47 -23.40 -8.11
N ALA A 311 -8.17 -23.23 -8.40
CA ALA A 311 -7.19 -22.81 -7.41
C ALA A 311 -7.49 -21.40 -6.87
N VAL A 312 -7.82 -20.44 -7.76
CA VAL A 312 -8.21 -19.09 -7.33
C VAL A 312 -9.43 -19.14 -6.41
N LEU A 313 -10.47 -19.90 -6.79
CA LEU A 313 -11.69 -20.02 -5.99
C LEU A 313 -11.43 -20.65 -4.61
N GLU A 314 -10.55 -21.64 -4.52
CA GLU A 314 -10.11 -22.25 -3.26
C GLU A 314 -9.47 -21.21 -2.34
N HIS A 315 -8.50 -20.44 -2.84
CA HIS A 315 -7.83 -19.40 -2.06
C HIS A 315 -8.76 -18.25 -1.65
N MET A 316 -9.69 -17.83 -2.53
CA MET A 316 -10.75 -16.86 -2.18
C MET A 316 -11.64 -17.37 -1.03
N SER A 317 -11.84 -18.68 -0.89
CA SER A 317 -12.69 -19.28 0.16
C SER A 317 -12.06 -19.21 1.56
N VAL A 318 -10.76 -19.00 1.68
CA VAL A 318 -10.09 -18.81 2.98
C VAL A 318 -10.56 -17.51 3.64
N ASP A 319 -10.67 -16.41 2.90
CA ASP A 319 -11.24 -15.15 3.38
C ASP A 319 -12.70 -15.27 3.81
N LYS A 320 -13.46 -16.18 3.17
CA LYS A 320 -14.87 -16.44 3.48
C LYS A 320 -15.09 -16.96 4.89
N LYS A 321 -14.17 -17.75 5.45
CA LYS A 321 -14.27 -18.28 6.81
C LYS A 321 -14.12 -17.21 7.89
N VAL A 322 -13.40 -16.13 7.58
CA VAL A 322 -13.12 -15.05 8.52
C VAL A 322 -14.30 -14.08 8.66
N LEU A 323 -15.15 -13.93 7.65
CA LEU A 323 -16.17 -12.88 7.58
C LEU A 323 -17.64 -13.42 7.57
N GLY A 324 -17.94 -14.43 8.37
CA GLY A 324 -19.31 -14.92 8.55
C GLY A 324 -19.83 -15.84 7.44
N GLY A 325 -18.93 -16.51 6.71
CA GLY A 325 -19.32 -17.62 5.82
C GLY A 325 -19.77 -17.23 4.42
N ARG A 326 -19.77 -15.94 4.04
CA ARG A 326 -20.08 -15.48 2.68
C ARG A 326 -18.91 -14.68 2.10
N LEU A 327 -18.51 -15.02 0.88
CA LEU A 327 -17.51 -14.29 0.11
C LEU A 327 -18.11 -12.94 -0.29
N ARG A 328 -17.50 -11.85 0.17
CA ARG A 328 -17.86 -10.50 -0.23
C ARG A 328 -16.87 -9.97 -1.26
N LEU A 329 -17.37 -9.29 -2.27
CA LEU A 329 -16.59 -8.66 -3.32
C LEU A 329 -16.85 -7.17 -3.34
N VAL A 330 -15.82 -6.39 -3.63
CA VAL A 330 -15.99 -4.99 -4.02
C VAL A 330 -16.17 -4.98 -5.53
N LEU A 331 -17.29 -4.47 -5.99
CA LEU A 331 -17.69 -4.36 -7.40
C LEU A 331 -17.96 -2.91 -7.78
N LEU A 332 -18.12 -2.65 -9.08
CA LEU A 332 -18.32 -1.31 -9.65
C LEU A 332 -19.76 -1.18 -10.21
N ARG A 333 -20.44 -0.07 -9.91
CA ARG A 333 -21.64 0.38 -10.63
C ARG A 333 -21.29 1.25 -11.82
N ALA A 334 -20.21 2.03 -11.67
CA ALA A 334 -19.60 2.85 -12.70
C ALA A 334 -18.13 3.08 -12.34
N ILE A 335 -17.32 3.60 -13.24
CA ILE A 335 -15.99 4.12 -12.90
C ILE A 335 -16.17 5.25 -11.88
N GLY A 336 -15.53 5.12 -10.71
CA GLY A 336 -15.68 6.07 -9.60
C GLY A 336 -16.84 5.75 -8.64
N ASP A 337 -17.50 4.60 -8.80
CA ASP A 337 -18.57 4.16 -7.88
C ASP A 337 -18.44 2.68 -7.55
N ALA A 338 -17.69 2.38 -6.50
CA ALA A 338 -17.51 1.03 -5.98
C ALA A 338 -18.43 0.76 -4.78
N PHE A 339 -18.81 -0.50 -4.59
CA PHE A 339 -19.59 -0.95 -3.45
C PHE A 339 -19.25 -2.38 -3.04
N LEU A 340 -19.46 -2.69 -1.77
CA LEU A 340 -19.23 -4.03 -1.21
C LEU A 340 -20.53 -4.86 -1.28
N THR A 341 -20.45 -6.08 -1.80
CA THR A 341 -21.60 -6.98 -1.89
C THR A 341 -21.22 -8.44 -1.69
N ALA A 342 -22.16 -9.23 -1.13
CA ALA A 342 -22.15 -10.68 -1.16
C ALA A 342 -23.26 -11.23 -2.06
N ASP A 343 -24.06 -10.34 -2.67
CA ASP A 343 -25.17 -10.70 -3.55
C ASP A 343 -24.71 -10.55 -5.02
N TYR A 344 -24.33 -11.68 -5.60
CA TYR A 344 -23.94 -11.80 -7.00
C TYR A 344 -24.22 -13.24 -7.50
N PRO A 345 -24.53 -13.42 -8.80
CA PRO A 345 -24.76 -14.74 -9.38
C PRO A 345 -23.48 -15.58 -9.37
N ALA A 346 -23.52 -16.77 -8.78
CA ALA A 346 -22.37 -17.70 -8.79
C ALA A 346 -21.86 -18.01 -10.22
N PRO A 347 -22.71 -18.16 -11.27
CA PRO A 347 -22.22 -18.32 -12.63
C PRO A 347 -21.40 -17.13 -13.17
N ALA A 348 -21.65 -15.89 -12.69
CA ALA A 348 -20.89 -14.73 -13.10
C ALA A 348 -19.43 -14.81 -12.57
N LEU A 349 -19.25 -15.24 -11.32
CA LEU A 349 -17.92 -15.49 -10.76
C LEU A 349 -17.18 -16.59 -11.54
N ALA A 350 -17.87 -17.71 -11.85
CA ALA A 350 -17.26 -18.81 -12.61
C ALA A 350 -16.81 -18.36 -14.01
N ARG A 351 -17.65 -17.58 -14.75
CA ARG A 351 -17.26 -17.01 -16.05
C ARG A 351 -16.11 -16.05 -15.95
N THR A 352 -16.10 -15.19 -14.92
CA THR A 352 -15.00 -14.24 -14.70
C THR A 352 -13.68 -14.96 -14.48
N LEU A 353 -13.65 -15.98 -13.61
CA LEU A 353 -12.46 -16.78 -13.37
C LEU A 353 -12.00 -17.51 -14.64
N ALA A 354 -12.92 -18.16 -15.37
CA ALA A 354 -12.59 -18.86 -16.61
C ALA A 354 -12.03 -17.92 -17.72
N ALA A 355 -12.47 -16.67 -17.75
CA ALA A 355 -11.98 -15.69 -18.75
C ALA A 355 -10.60 -15.10 -18.43
N HIS A 356 -10.17 -15.16 -17.15
CA HIS A 356 -8.95 -14.51 -16.69
C HIS A 356 -7.85 -15.49 -16.26
N CYS A 357 -8.19 -16.74 -15.97
CA CYS A 357 -7.28 -17.77 -15.48
C CYS A 357 -7.17 -18.91 -16.51
N GLY A 358 -5.95 -19.46 -16.72
CA GLY A 358 -5.69 -20.58 -17.63
C GLY A 358 -5.05 -20.21 -18.94
#